data_56c301fe3958cec140579e5e50bf8a1b
#
_entry.id   56c301fe3958cec140579e5e50bf8a1b
#
_cell.length_a   1.000
_cell.length_b   1.000
_cell.length_c   1.000
_cell.angle_alpha   90.00
_cell.angle_beta   90.00
_cell.angle_gamma   90.00
#
_symmetry.space_group_name_H-M   'P 1'
#
loop_
_entity.id
_entity.type
_entity.pdbx_description
1 polymer ?
#
loop_
_entity_poly.entity_id
_entity_poly.type
_entity_poly.pdbx_seq_one_letter_code
_entity_poly.pdbx_strand_id
1 'polypeptide(L)'
;MAYDFDLVMERRGTSCVKWDGLIDRYGAKDLLPFWVADMDFAVAEPIQKAIIERVQHPIYGYTQVAPSVFEAIISWLERRHVWHVQPEWIDFTTGVVNALNLIIYTYTLPGDKILVQPPVYAPFFNAVLNNGRQVVYNPLVRTDNSYIMDLDDLESKIDARTRMLILCNPHNPVGRVWSRPELQRLAEICLRHDLLMVSDEIHSDFIYAGHKHVPLASLTSEIAENTITCMAPSKTFNLAGLATSFVVISNRRLRKLFCNTLQNVGVNNALLGVTALEAAYRYGEDWL
;
A
#
# COMPACT_ATOMS: atom_id res chain seq x y z
N MET A 1 -21.27 9.24 16.10
CA MET A 1 -22.56 8.98 15.38
C MET A 1 -22.53 7.55 14.90
N ALA A 2 -23.64 6.83 14.91
CA ALA A 2 -23.66 5.50 14.31
C ALA A 2 -23.72 5.66 12.78
N TYR A 3 -22.79 5.03 12.07
CA TYR A 3 -22.80 4.97 10.60
C TYR A 3 -23.83 3.93 10.15
N ASP A 4 -24.59 4.25 9.10
CA ASP A 4 -25.55 3.33 8.49
C ASP A 4 -24.88 2.61 7.32
N PHE A 5 -24.42 1.38 7.56
CA PHE A 5 -23.78 0.54 6.54
C PHE A 5 -24.81 -0.29 5.73
N ASP A 6 -26.09 -0.22 6.09
CA ASP A 6 -27.18 -0.87 5.33
C ASP A 6 -27.73 0.07 4.23
N LEU A 7 -27.34 1.34 4.23
CA LEU A 7 -27.73 2.31 3.21
C LEU A 7 -27.11 1.95 1.87
N VAL A 8 -27.96 1.57 0.91
CA VAL A 8 -27.53 1.26 -0.45
C VAL A 8 -27.24 2.54 -1.22
N MET A 9 -25.98 2.72 -1.61
CA MET A 9 -25.53 3.84 -2.43
C MET A 9 -25.56 3.44 -3.90
N GLU A 10 -26.34 4.15 -4.74
CA GLU A 10 -26.31 3.95 -6.20
C GLU A 10 -24.98 4.46 -6.76
N ARG A 11 -24.28 3.58 -7.47
CA ARG A 11 -22.95 3.85 -8.03
C ARG A 11 -22.89 3.79 -9.55
N ARG A 12 -23.96 3.35 -10.21
CA ARG A 12 -24.07 3.36 -11.67
C ARG A 12 -24.22 4.79 -12.17
N GLY A 13 -23.58 5.08 -13.30
CA GLY A 13 -23.61 6.43 -13.88
C GLY A 13 -22.75 7.46 -13.14
N THR A 14 -21.87 7.01 -12.24
CA THR A 14 -20.94 7.88 -11.48
C THR A 14 -19.50 7.77 -11.97
N SER A 15 -19.27 7.16 -13.13
CA SER A 15 -17.93 6.82 -13.66
C SER A 15 -17.20 5.81 -12.75
N CYS A 16 -17.93 4.98 -12.04
CA CYS A 16 -17.40 3.99 -11.14
C CYS A 16 -16.88 2.76 -11.91
N VAL A 17 -15.57 2.55 -11.90
CA VAL A 17 -14.94 1.40 -12.58
C VAL A 17 -15.57 0.08 -12.17
N LYS A 18 -15.91 -0.11 -10.90
CA LYS A 18 -16.50 -1.34 -10.37
C LYS A 18 -17.86 -1.66 -10.99
N TRP A 19 -18.74 -0.65 -11.13
CA TRP A 19 -20.12 -0.83 -11.60
C TRP A 19 -20.29 -0.46 -13.07
N ASP A 20 -19.74 0.66 -13.53
CA ASP A 20 -19.91 1.14 -14.91
C ASP A 20 -19.02 0.37 -15.89
N GLY A 21 -17.89 -0.17 -15.44
CA GLY A 21 -16.98 -0.99 -16.25
C GLY A 21 -17.39 -2.44 -16.50
N LEU A 22 -18.57 -2.88 -16.02
CA LEU A 22 -19.01 -4.28 -16.15
C LEU A 22 -19.23 -4.70 -17.60
N ILE A 23 -19.84 -3.85 -18.42
CA ILE A 23 -20.11 -4.15 -19.83
C ILE A 23 -18.80 -4.35 -20.58
N ASP A 24 -17.86 -3.43 -20.46
CA ASP A 24 -16.59 -3.48 -21.20
C ASP A 24 -15.74 -4.69 -20.80
N ARG A 25 -15.81 -5.07 -19.52
CA ARG A 25 -14.97 -6.14 -19.00
C ARG A 25 -15.59 -7.54 -19.10
N TYR A 26 -16.89 -7.65 -18.90
CA TYR A 26 -17.60 -8.93 -18.78
C TYR A 26 -18.74 -9.12 -19.79
N GLY A 27 -19.02 -8.12 -20.61
CA GLY A 27 -20.10 -8.16 -21.62
C GLY A 27 -21.52 -8.13 -21.04
N ALA A 28 -21.70 -7.87 -19.74
CA ALA A 28 -23.00 -7.82 -19.09
C ALA A 28 -23.04 -6.73 -18.03
N LYS A 29 -24.19 -6.05 -17.89
CA LYS A 29 -24.40 -4.96 -16.93
C LYS A 29 -25.08 -5.40 -15.63
N ASP A 30 -25.77 -6.54 -15.65
CA ASP A 30 -26.60 -7.02 -14.53
C ASP A 30 -25.85 -8.05 -13.65
N LEU A 31 -24.55 -7.80 -13.43
CA LEU A 31 -23.69 -8.60 -12.58
C LEU A 31 -23.50 -7.92 -11.22
N LEU A 32 -23.30 -8.73 -10.18
CA LEU A 32 -22.82 -8.24 -8.88
C LEU A 32 -21.29 -8.17 -8.93
N PRO A 33 -20.68 -6.98 -8.84
CA PRO A 33 -19.23 -6.82 -9.00
C PRO A 33 -18.47 -7.10 -7.71
N PHE A 34 -17.60 -8.13 -7.75
CA PHE A 34 -16.66 -8.46 -6.67
C PHE A 34 -15.20 -8.42 -7.14
N TRP A 35 -14.90 -7.71 -8.23
CA TRP A 35 -13.61 -7.73 -8.90
C TRP A 35 -12.70 -6.53 -8.54
N VAL A 36 -13.25 -5.47 -7.97
CA VAL A 36 -12.51 -4.30 -7.49
C VAL A 36 -12.75 -4.16 -6.00
N ALA A 37 -11.67 -3.96 -5.26
CA ALA A 37 -11.70 -3.81 -3.81
C ALA A 37 -11.87 -2.34 -3.39
N ASP A 38 -12.93 -1.69 -3.90
CA ASP A 38 -13.51 -0.49 -3.31
C ASP A 38 -14.86 -0.85 -2.68
N MET A 39 -15.22 -0.19 -1.60
CA MET A 39 -16.43 -0.49 -0.86
C MET A 39 -17.65 0.22 -1.47
N ASP A 40 -18.85 -0.29 -1.19
CA ASP A 40 -20.11 0.35 -1.55
C ASP A 40 -20.69 1.19 -0.39
N PHE A 41 -19.93 1.39 0.67
CA PHE A 41 -20.29 2.25 1.81
C PHE A 41 -19.88 3.71 1.56
N ALA A 42 -20.68 4.64 2.08
CA ALA A 42 -20.28 6.04 2.12
C ALA A 42 -19.02 6.22 2.97
N VAL A 43 -18.14 7.13 2.58
CA VAL A 43 -16.98 7.51 3.40
C VAL A 43 -17.44 8.16 4.71
N ALA A 44 -16.58 8.14 5.73
CA ALA A 44 -16.86 8.79 7.00
C ALA A 44 -17.17 10.29 6.82
N GLU A 45 -18.22 10.78 7.49
CA GLU A 45 -18.67 12.18 7.39
C GLU A 45 -17.54 13.21 7.61
N PRO A 46 -16.62 13.05 8.59
CA PRO A 46 -15.51 13.99 8.76
C PRO A 46 -14.60 14.10 7.53
N ILE A 47 -14.41 13.00 6.78
CA ILE A 47 -13.62 13.00 5.55
C ILE A 47 -14.32 13.81 4.47
N GLN A 48 -15.62 13.55 4.27
CA GLN A 48 -16.42 14.27 3.29
C GLN A 48 -16.45 15.77 3.60
N LYS A 49 -16.66 16.12 4.88
CA LYS A 49 -16.67 17.50 5.35
C LYS A 49 -15.35 18.22 5.06
N ALA A 50 -14.22 17.61 5.38
CA ALA A 50 -12.90 18.19 5.13
C ALA A 50 -12.66 18.46 3.63
N ILE A 51 -13.09 17.54 2.77
CA ILE A 51 -13.00 17.73 1.30
C ILE A 51 -13.86 18.90 0.86
N ILE A 52 -15.12 19.00 1.32
CA ILE A 52 -16.05 20.08 0.96
C ILE A 52 -15.48 21.42 1.42
N GLU A 53 -15.01 21.54 2.65
CA GLU A 53 -14.39 22.76 3.16
C GLU A 53 -13.17 23.16 2.33
N ARG A 54 -12.33 22.21 1.92
CA ARG A 54 -11.18 22.51 1.07
C ARG A 54 -11.58 22.97 -0.33
N VAL A 55 -12.63 22.38 -0.91
CA VAL A 55 -13.14 22.75 -2.24
C VAL A 55 -13.76 24.15 -2.24
N GLN A 56 -14.32 24.62 -1.13
CA GLN A 56 -14.86 25.99 -1.02
C GLN A 56 -13.79 27.07 -1.18
N HIS A 57 -12.51 26.78 -0.95
CA HIS A 57 -11.42 27.68 -1.31
C HIS A 57 -11.10 27.53 -2.80
N PRO A 58 -11.37 28.52 -3.66
CA PRO A 58 -11.43 28.34 -5.12
C PRO A 58 -10.08 28.37 -5.82
N ILE A 59 -8.96 28.16 -5.12
CA ILE A 59 -7.62 28.12 -5.69
C ILE A 59 -7.00 26.75 -5.45
N TYR A 60 -6.69 26.02 -6.54
CA TYR A 60 -6.16 24.67 -6.57
C TYR A 60 -4.73 24.66 -7.12
N GLY A 61 -3.84 25.43 -6.47
CA GLY A 61 -2.43 25.54 -6.85
C GLY A 61 -1.60 24.34 -6.39
N TYR A 62 -0.27 24.45 -6.57
CA TYR A 62 0.65 23.42 -6.07
C TYR A 62 0.53 23.23 -4.56
N THR A 63 0.48 21.96 -4.14
CA THR A 63 0.20 21.61 -2.75
C THR A 63 1.49 21.29 -2.00
N GLN A 64 1.71 22.03 -0.92
CA GLN A 64 2.66 21.65 0.12
C GLN A 64 1.95 20.84 1.20
N VAL A 65 2.51 19.70 1.59
CA VAL A 65 1.95 18.90 2.67
C VAL A 65 2.21 19.60 4.00
N ALA A 66 1.14 19.87 4.75
CA ALA A 66 1.24 20.52 6.05
C ALA A 66 1.82 19.58 7.13
N PRO A 67 2.52 20.11 8.16
CA PRO A 67 3.01 19.29 9.28
C PRO A 67 1.92 18.46 9.94
N SER A 68 0.70 18.97 10.02
CA SER A 68 -0.46 18.28 10.60
C SER A 68 -0.82 16.96 9.91
N VAL A 69 -0.53 16.82 8.62
CA VAL A 69 -0.73 15.59 7.86
C VAL A 69 0.24 14.50 8.32
N PHE A 70 1.53 14.86 8.52
CA PHE A 70 2.54 13.94 9.04
C PHE A 70 2.19 13.50 10.46
N GLU A 71 1.73 14.42 11.30
CA GLU A 71 1.25 14.11 12.65
C GLU A 71 0.08 13.12 12.63
N ALA A 72 -0.87 13.29 11.70
CA ALA A 72 -1.99 12.37 11.55
C ALA A 72 -1.53 10.96 11.16
N ILE A 73 -0.60 10.84 10.19
CA ILE A 73 -0.02 9.56 9.78
C ILE A 73 0.72 8.91 10.95
N ILE A 74 1.63 9.63 11.59
CA ILE A 74 2.45 9.11 12.70
C ILE A 74 1.56 8.63 13.84
N SER A 75 0.60 9.45 14.25
CA SER A 75 -0.35 9.09 15.30
C SER A 75 -1.18 7.86 14.95
N TRP A 76 -1.61 7.71 13.68
CA TRP A 76 -2.31 6.53 13.20
C TRP A 76 -1.45 5.28 13.29
N LEU A 77 -0.22 5.32 12.77
CA LEU A 77 0.71 4.20 12.79
C LEU A 77 1.08 3.76 14.21
N GLU A 78 1.24 4.72 15.12
CA GLU A 78 1.53 4.42 16.52
C GLU A 78 0.35 3.76 17.23
N ARG A 79 -0.86 4.33 17.10
CA ARG A 79 -2.06 3.78 17.77
C ARG A 79 -2.48 2.43 17.24
N ARG A 80 -2.46 2.25 15.89
CA ARG A 80 -2.98 1.04 15.24
C ARG A 80 -1.95 -0.09 15.18
N HIS A 81 -0.68 0.26 14.95
CA HIS A 81 0.35 -0.71 14.62
C HIS A 81 1.53 -0.73 15.58
N VAL A 82 1.52 0.14 16.61
CA VAL A 82 2.62 0.30 17.59
C VAL A 82 3.96 0.54 16.87
N TRP A 83 3.92 1.38 15.83
CA TRP A 83 5.06 1.68 14.99
C TRP A 83 5.42 3.17 15.04
N HIS A 84 6.60 3.46 15.58
CA HIS A 84 7.13 4.82 15.71
C HIS A 84 7.84 5.22 14.41
N VAL A 85 7.32 6.24 13.75
CA VAL A 85 7.82 6.78 12.48
C VAL A 85 8.18 8.24 12.65
N GLN A 86 9.24 8.69 11.99
CA GLN A 86 9.63 10.10 11.98
C GLN A 86 9.03 10.81 10.74
N PRO A 87 8.67 12.11 10.85
CA PRO A 87 8.08 12.85 9.73
C PRO A 87 8.93 12.82 8.46
N GLU A 88 10.24 12.92 8.59
CA GLU A 88 11.19 12.90 7.47
C GLU A 88 11.31 11.54 6.77
N TRP A 89 10.75 10.46 7.33
CA TRP A 89 10.73 9.15 6.69
C TRP A 89 9.59 8.98 5.70
N ILE A 90 8.66 9.94 5.66
CA ILE A 90 7.42 9.84 4.91
C ILE A 90 7.53 10.65 3.61
N ASP A 91 7.34 9.99 2.47
CA ASP A 91 7.19 10.61 1.15
C ASP A 91 5.86 10.21 0.51
N PHE A 92 5.23 11.11 -0.24
CA PHE A 92 3.91 10.89 -0.84
C PHE A 92 4.01 10.41 -2.28
N THR A 93 3.05 9.56 -2.66
CA THR A 93 2.87 9.05 -4.02
C THR A 93 1.39 9.04 -4.41
N THR A 94 1.08 8.81 -5.68
CA THR A 94 -0.29 8.87 -6.21
C THR A 94 -1.03 7.54 -6.16
N GLY A 95 -0.54 6.59 -5.36
CA GLY A 95 -1.08 5.25 -5.16
C GLY A 95 0.03 4.23 -4.99
N VAL A 96 -0.24 3.13 -4.26
CA VAL A 96 0.77 2.11 -3.94
C VAL A 96 1.33 1.44 -5.19
N VAL A 97 0.53 1.18 -6.22
CA VAL A 97 1.04 0.63 -7.50
C VAL A 97 1.99 1.60 -8.18
N ASN A 98 1.71 2.92 -8.12
CA ASN A 98 2.62 3.95 -8.60
C ASN A 98 3.93 3.94 -7.77
N ALA A 99 3.83 3.87 -6.43
CA ALA A 99 4.98 3.76 -5.56
C ALA A 99 5.86 2.56 -5.91
N LEU A 100 5.27 1.37 -6.12
CA LEU A 100 6.01 0.16 -6.52
C LEU A 100 6.80 0.34 -7.83
N ASN A 101 6.18 0.95 -8.85
CA ASN A 101 6.88 1.25 -10.10
C ASN A 101 8.07 2.19 -9.90
N LEU A 102 7.89 3.25 -9.11
CA LEU A 102 8.95 4.22 -8.79
C LEU A 102 10.07 3.61 -7.94
N ILE A 103 9.74 2.73 -7.01
CA ILE A 103 10.72 2.00 -6.18
C ILE A 103 11.54 1.07 -7.08
N ILE A 104 10.90 0.27 -7.92
CA ILE A 104 11.58 -0.63 -8.87
C ILE A 104 12.50 0.17 -9.79
N TYR A 105 12.02 1.26 -10.35
CA TYR A 105 12.80 2.15 -11.21
C TYR A 105 14.02 2.74 -10.48
N THR A 106 13.85 3.15 -9.21
CA THR A 106 14.88 3.83 -8.43
C THR A 106 16.02 2.90 -8.01
N TYR A 107 15.70 1.66 -7.59
CA TYR A 107 16.66 0.82 -6.87
C TYR A 107 17.13 -0.41 -7.63
N THR A 108 16.65 -0.60 -8.86
CA THR A 108 17.06 -1.73 -9.69
C THR A 108 17.39 -1.28 -11.12
N LEU A 109 18.05 -2.14 -11.88
CA LEU A 109 18.37 -1.92 -13.29
C LEU A 109 17.58 -2.89 -14.18
N PRO A 110 17.35 -2.56 -15.47
CA PRO A 110 16.78 -3.52 -16.42
C PRO A 110 17.51 -4.85 -16.40
N GLY A 111 16.76 -5.95 -16.33
CA GLY A 111 17.29 -7.32 -16.23
C GLY A 111 17.58 -7.79 -14.80
N ASP A 112 17.52 -6.91 -13.79
CA ASP A 112 17.53 -7.35 -12.39
C ASP A 112 16.30 -8.19 -12.05
N LYS A 113 16.43 -9.02 -11.01
CA LYS A 113 15.42 -9.97 -10.57
C LYS A 113 14.75 -9.48 -9.30
N ILE A 114 13.43 -9.66 -9.24
CA ILE A 114 12.59 -9.27 -8.09
C ILE A 114 11.75 -10.47 -7.66
N LEU A 115 11.86 -10.85 -6.40
CA LEU A 115 11.08 -11.93 -5.78
C LEU A 115 9.65 -11.47 -5.52
N VAL A 116 8.69 -12.32 -5.90
CA VAL A 116 7.26 -12.14 -5.68
C VAL A 116 6.63 -13.46 -5.29
N GLN A 117 5.67 -13.45 -4.37
CA GLN A 117 5.08 -14.65 -3.75
C GLN A 117 3.64 -14.92 -4.21
N PRO A 118 3.41 -15.54 -5.39
CA PRO A 118 2.05 -15.90 -5.82
C PRO A 118 1.39 -16.99 -4.96
N PRO A 119 0.03 -17.03 -4.90
CA PRO A 119 -0.89 -16.08 -5.55
C PRO A 119 -0.88 -14.73 -4.84
N VAL A 120 -0.68 -13.65 -5.59
CA VAL A 120 -0.60 -12.28 -5.07
C VAL A 120 -1.22 -11.30 -6.06
N TYR A 121 -1.45 -10.09 -5.62
CA TYR A 121 -2.01 -8.99 -6.39
C TYR A 121 -1.28 -8.79 -7.73
N ALA A 122 -2.02 -9.00 -8.84
CA ALA A 122 -1.44 -9.04 -10.19
C ALA A 122 -0.59 -7.82 -10.57
N PRO A 123 -0.89 -6.58 -10.13
CA PRO A 123 -0.04 -5.43 -10.41
C PRO A 123 1.41 -5.54 -9.91
N PHE A 124 1.73 -6.44 -8.97
CA PHE A 124 3.13 -6.67 -8.59
C PHE A 124 3.94 -7.21 -9.78
N PHE A 125 3.39 -8.19 -10.50
CA PHE A 125 4.04 -8.74 -11.69
C PHE A 125 4.17 -7.68 -12.78
N ASN A 126 3.11 -6.92 -13.01
CA ASN A 126 3.09 -5.86 -14.01
C ASN A 126 4.12 -4.77 -13.69
N ALA A 127 4.25 -4.37 -12.43
CA ALA A 127 5.25 -3.39 -12.01
C ALA A 127 6.68 -3.88 -12.29
N VAL A 128 6.97 -5.16 -12.06
CA VAL A 128 8.29 -5.75 -12.36
C VAL A 128 8.52 -5.80 -13.86
N LEU A 129 7.60 -6.37 -14.63
CA LEU A 129 7.75 -6.63 -16.06
C LEU A 129 7.75 -5.34 -16.89
N ASN A 130 6.85 -4.40 -16.60
CA ASN A 130 6.75 -3.13 -17.33
C ASN A 130 7.97 -2.23 -17.13
N ASN A 131 8.71 -2.44 -16.05
CA ASN A 131 9.99 -1.76 -15.83
C ASN A 131 11.20 -2.53 -16.42
N GLY A 132 11.00 -3.61 -17.18
CA GLY A 132 12.08 -4.40 -17.79
C GLY A 132 12.89 -5.25 -16.79
N ARG A 133 12.31 -5.56 -15.64
CA ARG A 133 12.89 -6.46 -14.63
C ARG A 133 12.32 -7.86 -14.81
N GLN A 134 12.92 -8.85 -14.15
CA GLN A 134 12.48 -10.24 -14.19
C GLN A 134 11.82 -10.63 -12.88
N VAL A 135 10.68 -11.31 -12.97
CA VAL A 135 10.01 -11.88 -11.79
C VAL A 135 10.66 -13.20 -11.41
N VAL A 136 11.04 -13.33 -10.14
CA VAL A 136 11.38 -14.62 -9.53
C VAL A 136 10.20 -15.07 -8.70
N TYR A 137 9.59 -16.16 -9.07
CA TYR A 137 8.41 -16.70 -8.40
C TYR A 137 8.81 -17.57 -7.21
N ASN A 138 8.37 -17.19 -6.02
CA ASN A 138 8.38 -18.03 -4.81
C ASN A 138 6.93 -18.30 -4.40
N PRO A 139 6.28 -19.32 -4.97
CA PRO A 139 4.87 -19.60 -4.70
C PRO A 139 4.64 -19.91 -3.23
N LEU A 140 3.56 -19.33 -2.67
CA LEU A 140 3.07 -19.74 -1.36
C LEU A 140 2.59 -21.18 -1.40
N VAL A 141 2.88 -21.93 -0.37
CA VAL A 141 2.41 -23.31 -0.21
C VAL A 141 1.03 -23.29 0.43
N ARG A 142 0.05 -23.88 -0.26
CA ARG A 142 -1.30 -24.03 0.28
C ARG A 142 -1.31 -25.16 1.31
N THR A 143 -1.86 -24.88 2.48
CA THR A 143 -2.22 -25.87 3.50
C THR A 143 -3.74 -26.08 3.51
N ASP A 144 -4.26 -26.97 4.36
CA ASP A 144 -5.70 -27.27 4.40
C ASP A 144 -6.56 -26.02 4.59
N ASN A 145 -6.12 -25.09 5.45
CA ASN A 145 -6.91 -23.91 5.82
C ASN A 145 -6.17 -22.57 5.62
N SER A 146 -4.98 -22.57 5.03
CA SER A 146 -4.15 -21.37 4.96
C SER A 146 -3.11 -21.45 3.85
N TYR A 147 -2.19 -20.48 3.86
CA TYR A 147 -0.99 -20.43 3.02
C TYR A 147 0.22 -20.15 3.90
N ILE A 148 1.38 -20.70 3.54
CA ILE A 148 2.67 -20.47 4.20
C ILE A 148 3.73 -20.06 3.18
N MET A 149 4.76 -19.34 3.63
CA MET A 149 5.94 -19.05 2.82
C MET A 149 6.86 -20.26 2.77
N ASP A 150 7.33 -20.63 1.59
CA ASP A 150 8.43 -21.58 1.41
C ASP A 150 9.74 -20.78 1.38
N LEU A 151 10.35 -20.64 2.54
CA LEU A 151 11.56 -19.83 2.69
C LEU A 151 12.81 -20.54 2.17
N ASP A 152 12.83 -21.86 2.14
CA ASP A 152 13.95 -22.64 1.57
C ASP A 152 13.94 -22.51 0.05
N ASP A 153 12.75 -22.62 -0.58
CA ASP A 153 12.57 -22.35 -2.02
C ASP A 153 12.93 -20.90 -2.35
N LEU A 154 12.51 -19.93 -1.52
CA LEU A 154 12.85 -18.52 -1.71
C LEU A 154 14.37 -18.32 -1.74
N GLU A 155 15.08 -18.81 -0.74
CA GLU A 155 16.52 -18.63 -0.62
C GLU A 155 17.28 -19.32 -1.78
N SER A 156 16.84 -20.50 -2.20
CA SER A 156 17.43 -21.26 -3.31
C SER A 156 17.36 -20.53 -4.68
N LYS A 157 16.41 -19.59 -4.81
CA LYS A 157 16.18 -18.81 -6.05
C LYS A 157 16.95 -17.50 -6.12
N ILE A 158 17.61 -17.12 -5.04
CA ILE A 158 18.40 -15.89 -4.97
C ILE A 158 19.72 -16.08 -5.73
N ASP A 159 20.03 -15.18 -6.64
CA ASP A 159 21.31 -15.13 -7.35
C ASP A 159 21.88 -13.70 -7.38
N ALA A 160 23.03 -13.53 -8.03
CA ALA A 160 23.73 -12.25 -8.13
C ALA A 160 22.94 -11.12 -8.82
N ARG A 161 21.83 -11.42 -9.49
CA ARG A 161 20.92 -10.45 -10.10
C ARG A 161 19.67 -10.16 -9.27
N THR A 162 19.42 -10.93 -8.24
CA THR A 162 18.26 -10.70 -7.35
C THR A 162 18.55 -9.50 -6.47
N ARG A 163 17.68 -8.48 -6.51
CA ARG A 163 17.89 -7.19 -5.83
C ARG A 163 16.82 -6.83 -4.85
N MET A 164 15.63 -7.41 -4.99
CA MET A 164 14.46 -6.94 -4.26
C MET A 164 13.49 -8.09 -3.99
N LEU A 165 12.80 -8.00 -2.86
CA LEU A 165 11.59 -8.75 -2.56
C LEU A 165 10.42 -7.78 -2.45
N ILE A 166 9.28 -8.07 -3.09
CA ILE A 166 8.01 -7.37 -2.87
C ILE A 166 7.11 -8.27 -2.03
N LEU A 167 6.88 -7.86 -0.79
CA LEU A 167 6.00 -8.53 0.18
C LEU A 167 4.61 -7.89 0.15
N CYS A 168 3.57 -8.70 0.19
CA CYS A 168 2.20 -8.27 0.47
C CYS A 168 1.84 -8.60 1.93
N ASN A 169 1.57 -7.60 2.77
CA ASN A 169 1.35 -7.80 4.20
C ASN A 169 0.30 -6.82 4.76
N PRO A 170 -0.94 -7.18 4.98
CA PRO A 170 -1.59 -8.50 4.77
C PRO A 170 -1.62 -8.95 3.31
N HIS A 171 -1.62 -10.26 3.08
CA HIS A 171 -1.41 -10.83 1.75
C HIS A 171 -2.73 -11.00 0.97
N ASN A 172 -2.88 -10.21 -0.09
CA ASN A 172 -3.99 -10.28 -1.03
C ASN A 172 -3.62 -11.19 -2.24
N PRO A 173 -4.41 -12.18 -2.65
CA PRO A 173 -5.81 -12.44 -2.25
C PRO A 173 -6.00 -13.50 -1.16
N VAL A 174 -4.95 -14.08 -0.61
CA VAL A 174 -5.05 -15.26 0.28
C VAL A 174 -5.54 -14.93 1.69
N GLY A 175 -5.62 -13.64 2.06
CA GLY A 175 -6.15 -13.19 3.35
C GLY A 175 -5.24 -13.49 4.54
N ARG A 176 -3.92 -13.70 4.31
CA ARG A 176 -2.97 -13.96 5.39
C ARG A 176 -2.45 -12.68 6.02
N VAL A 177 -2.45 -12.64 7.34
CA VAL A 177 -1.65 -11.72 8.15
C VAL A 177 -0.42 -12.49 8.61
N TRP A 178 0.77 -12.05 8.17
CA TRP A 178 2.01 -12.73 8.52
C TRP A 178 2.39 -12.48 9.97
N SER A 179 2.75 -13.53 10.69
CA SER A 179 3.18 -13.42 12.07
C SER A 179 4.60 -12.82 12.18
N ARG A 180 4.92 -12.24 13.34
CA ARG A 180 6.26 -11.72 13.62
C ARG A 180 7.38 -12.71 13.32
N PRO A 181 7.31 -14.02 13.74
CA PRO A 181 8.34 -14.99 13.40
C PRO A 181 8.49 -15.27 11.91
N GLU A 182 7.37 -15.31 11.14
CA GLU A 182 7.43 -15.50 9.69
C GLU A 182 8.12 -14.31 9.00
N LEU A 183 7.74 -13.09 9.37
CA LEU A 183 8.33 -11.87 8.85
C LEU A 183 9.82 -11.75 9.20
N GLN A 184 10.20 -12.13 10.42
CA GLN A 184 11.58 -12.07 10.87
C GLN A 184 12.47 -13.05 10.08
N ARG A 185 12.03 -14.29 9.89
CA ARG A 185 12.77 -15.29 9.09
C ARG A 185 12.92 -14.85 7.64
N LEU A 186 11.86 -14.29 7.03
CA LEU A 186 11.91 -13.73 5.68
C LEU A 186 12.94 -12.59 5.59
N ALA A 187 12.88 -11.64 6.53
CA ALA A 187 13.78 -10.50 6.57
C ALA A 187 15.24 -10.91 6.78
N GLU A 188 15.51 -11.89 7.63
CA GLU A 188 16.86 -12.43 7.85
C GLU A 188 17.46 -13.01 6.56
N ILE A 189 16.68 -13.70 5.73
CA ILE A 189 17.13 -14.15 4.41
C ILE A 189 17.43 -12.94 3.52
N CYS A 190 16.54 -11.98 3.43
CA CYS A 190 16.75 -10.79 2.60
C CYS A 190 18.02 -10.02 3.03
N LEU A 191 18.26 -9.86 4.32
CA LEU A 191 19.47 -9.20 4.83
C LEU A 191 20.76 -9.96 4.49
N ARG A 192 20.78 -11.30 4.63
CA ARG A 192 21.94 -12.11 4.27
C ARG A 192 22.34 -11.99 2.80
N HIS A 193 21.38 -11.69 1.94
CA HIS A 193 21.56 -11.59 0.49
C HIS A 193 21.50 -10.18 -0.06
N ASP A 194 21.57 -9.14 0.81
CA ASP A 194 21.52 -7.72 0.43
C ASP A 194 20.30 -7.35 -0.42
N LEU A 195 19.15 -7.96 -0.18
CA LEU A 195 17.92 -7.66 -0.88
C LEU A 195 17.19 -6.48 -0.23
N LEU A 196 16.79 -5.50 -1.03
CA LEU A 196 15.85 -4.47 -0.60
C LEU A 196 14.46 -5.09 -0.42
N MET A 197 13.85 -4.89 0.74
CA MET A 197 12.49 -5.32 1.03
C MET A 197 11.50 -4.18 0.73
N VAL A 198 10.48 -4.47 -0.06
CA VAL A 198 9.36 -3.56 -0.32
C VAL A 198 8.10 -4.21 0.25
N SER A 199 7.56 -3.62 1.32
CA SER A 199 6.35 -4.14 1.99
C SER A 199 5.13 -3.32 1.59
N ASP A 200 4.22 -3.92 0.82
CA ASP A 200 2.91 -3.35 0.55
C ASP A 200 1.98 -3.68 1.72
N GLU A 201 1.70 -2.66 2.53
CA GLU A 201 0.89 -2.78 3.74
C GLU A 201 -0.46 -2.02 3.63
N ILE A 202 -0.95 -1.84 2.40
CA ILE A 202 -2.21 -1.11 2.12
C ILE A 202 -3.43 -1.71 2.81
N HIS A 203 -3.37 -2.99 3.20
CA HIS A 203 -4.45 -3.71 3.88
C HIS A 203 -4.25 -3.83 5.41
N SER A 204 -3.27 -3.14 5.99
CA SER A 204 -2.86 -3.24 7.40
C SER A 204 -3.97 -3.00 8.42
N ASP A 205 -5.01 -2.23 8.07
CA ASP A 205 -6.12 -1.92 8.97
C ASP A 205 -7.25 -2.97 8.93
N PHE A 206 -7.26 -3.89 7.94
CA PHE A 206 -8.27 -4.95 7.82
C PHE A 206 -7.84 -6.23 8.53
N ILE A 207 -7.85 -6.19 9.83
CA ILE A 207 -7.40 -7.31 10.67
C ILE A 207 -8.55 -7.81 11.52
N TYR A 208 -8.91 -9.09 11.34
CA TYR A 208 -9.96 -9.71 12.13
C TYR A 208 -9.54 -9.99 13.56
N ALA A 209 -10.52 -10.08 14.45
CA ALA A 209 -10.30 -10.36 15.87
C ALA A 209 -9.41 -11.60 16.08
N GLY A 210 -8.49 -11.53 17.03
CA GLY A 210 -7.52 -12.59 17.32
C GLY A 210 -6.22 -12.52 16.51
N HIS A 211 -6.14 -11.62 15.51
CA HIS A 211 -4.93 -11.37 14.72
C HIS A 211 -4.38 -9.96 14.95
N LYS A 212 -3.12 -9.75 14.63
CA LYS A 212 -2.47 -8.44 14.72
C LYS A 212 -1.54 -8.24 13.53
N HIS A 213 -1.69 -7.10 12.84
CA HIS A 213 -0.72 -6.69 11.84
C HIS A 213 0.60 -6.28 12.51
N VAL A 214 1.70 -6.68 11.88
CA VAL A 214 3.05 -6.28 12.29
C VAL A 214 3.71 -5.64 11.07
N PRO A 215 3.96 -4.32 11.07
CA PRO A 215 4.72 -3.69 10.00
C PRO A 215 6.12 -4.31 9.91
N LEU A 216 6.56 -4.66 8.68
CA LEU A 216 7.86 -5.31 8.49
C LEU A 216 9.00 -4.46 9.07
N ALA A 217 8.98 -3.16 8.79
CA ALA A 217 9.97 -2.20 9.27
C ALA A 217 9.92 -1.93 10.78
N SER A 218 8.94 -2.48 11.52
CA SER A 218 8.85 -2.35 12.98
C SER A 218 9.60 -3.45 13.74
N LEU A 219 10.15 -4.44 13.03
CA LEU A 219 10.77 -5.62 13.67
C LEU A 219 12.08 -5.27 14.38
N THR A 220 13.03 -4.70 13.65
CA THR A 220 14.32 -4.22 14.15
C THR A 220 14.79 -3.00 13.34
N SER A 221 15.75 -2.24 13.87
CA SER A 221 16.35 -1.11 13.14
C SER A 221 17.06 -1.55 11.85
N GLU A 222 17.73 -2.69 11.85
CA GLU A 222 18.41 -3.24 10.68
C GLU A 222 17.42 -3.59 9.56
N ILE A 223 16.29 -4.22 9.90
CA ILE A 223 15.21 -4.51 8.96
C ILE A 223 14.59 -3.21 8.44
N ALA A 224 14.34 -2.23 9.31
CA ALA A 224 13.83 -0.92 8.92
C ALA A 224 14.73 -0.21 7.90
N GLU A 225 16.05 -0.22 8.12
CA GLU A 225 17.04 0.38 7.22
C GLU A 225 17.09 -0.26 5.82
N ASN A 226 16.58 -1.50 5.67
CA ASN A 226 16.52 -2.23 4.41
C ASN A 226 15.08 -2.44 3.90
N THR A 227 14.12 -1.68 4.43
CA THR A 227 12.70 -1.80 4.06
C THR A 227 12.13 -0.47 3.57
N ILE A 228 11.33 -0.54 2.50
CA ILE A 228 10.42 0.53 2.08
C ILE A 228 9.00 0.02 2.29
N THR A 229 8.24 0.68 3.17
CA THR A 229 6.84 0.33 3.43
C THR A 229 5.91 1.22 2.63
N CYS A 230 4.98 0.64 1.88
CA CYS A 230 3.96 1.34 1.10
C CYS A 230 2.61 1.26 1.80
N MET A 231 1.97 2.41 2.02
CA MET A 231 0.68 2.51 2.72
C MET A 231 -0.24 3.54 2.07
N ALA A 232 -1.54 3.40 2.30
CA ALA A 232 -2.52 4.37 1.83
C ALA A 232 -3.82 4.29 2.62
N PRO A 233 -4.58 5.38 2.80
CA PRO A 233 -5.92 5.36 3.39
C PRO A 233 -6.97 4.80 2.42
N SER A 234 -6.60 4.55 1.18
CA SER A 234 -7.52 4.29 0.07
C SER A 234 -8.36 3.02 0.24
N LYS A 235 -7.79 1.97 0.85
CA LYS A 235 -8.53 0.74 1.16
C LYS A 235 -9.29 0.89 2.46
N THR A 236 -8.62 1.36 3.51
CA THR A 236 -9.18 1.52 4.85
C THR A 236 -10.44 2.39 4.85
N PHE A 237 -10.44 3.50 4.11
CA PHE A 237 -11.49 4.52 4.14
C PHE A 237 -12.21 4.75 2.80
N ASN A 238 -12.07 3.82 1.85
CA ASN A 238 -12.74 3.90 0.55
C ASN A 238 -12.39 5.16 -0.27
N LEU A 239 -11.11 5.53 -0.32
CA LEU A 239 -10.60 6.78 -0.91
C LEU A 239 -9.76 6.57 -2.18
N ALA A 240 -9.91 5.43 -2.87
CA ALA A 240 -9.06 5.07 -4.00
C ALA A 240 -9.08 6.11 -5.14
N GLY A 241 -10.23 6.74 -5.38
CA GLY A 241 -10.40 7.78 -6.40
C GLY A 241 -9.65 9.09 -6.13
N LEU A 242 -9.12 9.29 -4.91
CA LEU A 242 -8.37 10.49 -4.53
C LEU A 242 -6.85 10.33 -4.72
N ALA A 243 -6.39 9.18 -5.23
CA ALA A 243 -5.03 8.93 -5.70
C ALA A 243 -3.93 9.43 -4.73
N THR A 244 -4.00 9.01 -3.47
CA THR A 244 -3.01 9.39 -2.45
C THR A 244 -2.54 8.17 -1.67
N SER A 245 -1.23 8.05 -1.57
CA SER A 245 -0.51 7.04 -0.78
C SER A 245 0.79 7.64 -0.25
N PHE A 246 1.46 6.93 0.63
CA PHE A 246 2.76 7.33 1.12
C PHE A 246 3.66 6.11 1.27
N VAL A 247 4.96 6.38 1.27
CA VAL A 247 5.99 5.41 1.62
C VAL A 247 6.69 5.83 2.90
N VAL A 248 7.15 4.85 3.68
CA VAL A 248 7.97 5.09 4.86
C VAL A 248 9.35 4.48 4.60
N ILE A 249 10.40 5.31 4.66
CA ILE A 249 11.79 4.94 4.39
C ILE A 249 12.66 5.52 5.50
N SER A 250 13.10 4.71 6.46
CA SER A 250 13.97 5.16 7.57
C SER A 250 15.39 5.46 7.09
N ASN A 251 15.93 4.65 6.18
CA ASN A 251 17.26 4.80 5.62
C ASN A 251 17.41 6.09 4.83
N ARG A 252 18.27 7.00 5.32
CA ARG A 252 18.50 8.33 4.72
C ARG A 252 19.01 8.24 3.28
N ARG A 253 19.85 7.25 2.96
CA ARG A 253 20.42 7.10 1.59
C ARG A 253 19.33 6.65 0.63
N LEU A 254 18.55 5.63 0.99
CA LEU A 254 17.42 5.16 0.18
C LEU A 254 16.43 6.30 -0.02
N ARG A 255 16.01 6.97 1.06
CA ARG A 255 15.06 8.08 0.99
C ARG A 255 15.52 9.19 0.04
N LYS A 256 16.79 9.60 0.11
CA LYS A 256 17.33 10.63 -0.79
C LYS A 256 17.23 10.22 -2.26
N LEU A 257 17.51 8.96 -2.60
CA LEU A 257 17.39 8.46 -3.96
C LEU A 257 15.92 8.47 -4.41
N PHE A 258 15.00 8.05 -3.56
CA PHE A 258 13.57 8.04 -3.86
C PHE A 258 13.02 9.46 -4.07
N CYS A 259 13.33 10.41 -3.17
CA CYS A 259 12.95 11.82 -3.33
C CYS A 259 13.45 12.41 -4.65
N ASN A 260 14.70 12.11 -5.05
CA ASN A 260 15.22 12.55 -6.36
C ASN A 260 14.38 11.97 -7.51
N THR A 261 13.99 10.71 -7.42
CA THR A 261 13.12 10.09 -8.43
C THR A 261 11.77 10.79 -8.49
N LEU A 262 11.10 11.02 -7.34
CA LEU A 262 9.83 11.73 -7.29
C LEU A 262 9.90 13.11 -7.97
N GLN A 263 10.97 13.86 -7.69
CA GLN A 263 11.20 15.17 -8.31
C GLN A 263 11.41 15.07 -9.82
N ASN A 264 12.25 14.12 -10.27
CA ASN A 264 12.57 13.94 -11.68
C ASN A 264 11.39 13.52 -12.53
N VAL A 265 10.46 12.71 -11.98
CA VAL A 265 9.25 12.29 -12.69
C VAL A 265 8.05 13.21 -12.45
N GLY A 266 8.23 14.28 -11.67
CA GLY A 266 7.19 15.30 -11.46
C GLY A 266 6.00 14.83 -10.63
N VAL A 267 6.21 13.95 -9.66
CA VAL A 267 5.12 13.55 -8.74
C VAL A 267 4.74 14.73 -7.86
N ASN A 268 3.47 15.11 -7.91
CA ASN A 268 2.90 16.17 -7.09
C ASN A 268 1.85 15.61 -6.14
N ASN A 269 1.70 16.26 -4.99
CA ASN A 269 0.70 15.89 -4.00
C ASN A 269 -0.71 16.24 -4.48
N ALA A 270 -1.61 15.27 -4.45
CA ALA A 270 -3.03 15.48 -4.77
C ALA A 270 -3.72 16.23 -3.61
N LEU A 271 -4.05 17.50 -3.81
CA LEU A 271 -4.62 18.39 -2.79
C LEU A 271 -5.75 17.73 -1.99
N LEU A 272 -6.78 17.25 -2.69
CA LEU A 272 -7.94 16.65 -2.03
C LEU A 272 -7.62 15.27 -1.41
N GLY A 273 -6.68 14.56 -2.01
CA GLY A 273 -6.21 13.28 -1.48
C GLY A 273 -5.48 13.42 -0.15
N VAL A 274 -4.59 14.42 -0.03
CA VAL A 274 -3.87 14.71 1.22
C VAL A 274 -4.85 15.23 2.29
N THR A 275 -5.80 16.08 1.92
CA THR A 275 -6.86 16.56 2.83
C THR A 275 -7.70 15.39 3.36
N ALA A 276 -8.11 14.49 2.48
CA ALA A 276 -8.89 13.31 2.88
C ALA A 276 -8.09 12.34 3.75
N LEU A 277 -6.80 12.14 3.46
CA LEU A 277 -5.90 11.31 4.25
C LEU A 277 -5.79 11.83 5.68
N GLU A 278 -5.56 13.14 5.86
CA GLU A 278 -5.47 13.75 7.19
C GLU A 278 -6.76 13.55 7.98
N ALA A 279 -7.91 13.86 7.37
CA ALA A 279 -9.22 13.69 8.02
C ALA A 279 -9.52 12.23 8.35
N ALA A 280 -9.14 11.28 7.47
CA ALA A 280 -9.32 9.86 7.68
C ALA A 280 -8.55 9.37 8.90
N TYR A 281 -7.27 9.69 9.00
CA TYR A 281 -6.42 9.21 10.11
C TYR A 281 -6.67 9.94 11.44
N ARG A 282 -7.20 11.16 11.41
CA ARG A 282 -7.61 11.88 12.63
C ARG A 282 -8.96 11.45 13.16
N TYR A 283 -9.93 11.20 12.26
CA TYR A 283 -11.34 11.14 12.65
C TYR A 283 -12.09 9.92 12.13
N GLY A 284 -11.44 9.06 11.34
CA GLY A 284 -12.10 7.93 10.69
C GLY A 284 -12.18 6.65 11.53
N GLU A 285 -11.56 6.59 12.71
CA GLU A 285 -11.43 5.35 13.49
C GLU A 285 -12.79 4.74 13.88
N ASP A 286 -13.76 5.56 14.27
CA ASP A 286 -15.11 5.10 14.63
C ASP A 286 -15.87 4.50 13.41
N TRP A 287 -15.55 4.96 12.22
CA TRP A 287 -16.13 4.42 10.98
C TRP A 287 -15.52 3.05 10.62
N LEU A 288 -14.21 2.87 10.81
CA LEU A 288 -13.49 1.63 10.59
C LEU A 288 -13.88 0.56 11.60
#